data_12ea3d86a3cbd3464491620865ca8985
#
_entry.id   12ea3d86a3cbd3464491620865ca8985
#
_cell.length_a   1.000
_cell.length_b   1.000
_cell.length_c   1.000
_cell.angle_alpha   90.00
_cell.angle_beta   90.00
_cell.angle_gamma   90.00
#
_symmetry.space_group_name_H-M   'P 1'
#
loop_
_entity.id
_entity.type
_entity.pdbx_description
1 polymer ?
#
loop_
_entity_poly.entity_id
_entity_poly.type
_entity_poly.pdbx_seq_one_letter_code
_entity_poly.pdbx_strand_id
1 'polypeptide(L)'
;MLDHPSDGLAAIRTHISAIFGSLELSRSAWLVTSLSPGKGEKMSRHSVTAGDVAGLMKLFADLGRKAKARTGESYPIITIQEAGLDGFWLHRVLQQEGVESHVVDPASIAMPRRSRRAKTDRLDGETLLRALLAYKRGEPRVCAMVVAPSPEEEDRRRICRERG
;
A
#
# COMPACT_ATOMS: atom_id res chain seq x y z
N MET A 1 -14.06 36.24 5.05
CA MET A 1 -14.30 34.88 5.54
C MET A 1 -13.06 34.40 6.28
N LEU A 2 -13.20 34.09 7.51
CA LEU A 2 -12.09 33.71 8.36
C LEU A 2 -11.77 32.24 8.20
N ASP A 3 -10.56 31.93 7.77
CA ASP A 3 -10.07 30.57 7.78
C ASP A 3 -9.82 30.15 9.21
N HIS A 4 -10.61 29.21 9.69
CA HIS A 4 -10.37 28.60 10.99
C HIS A 4 -9.24 27.59 10.89
N PRO A 5 -8.39 27.47 11.93
CA PRO A 5 -7.36 26.42 11.95
C PRO A 5 -7.91 25.02 11.74
N SER A 6 -9.16 24.78 12.15
CA SER A 6 -9.87 23.52 11.89
C SER A 6 -10.16 23.31 10.41
N ASP A 7 -10.37 24.36 9.64
CA ASP A 7 -10.63 24.26 8.21
C ASP A 7 -9.36 23.87 7.45
N GLY A 8 -8.20 24.35 7.87
CA GLY A 8 -6.94 23.94 7.31
C GLY A 8 -6.63 22.48 7.53
N LEU A 9 -6.90 21.96 8.73
CA LEU A 9 -6.74 20.53 9.03
C LEU A 9 -7.77 19.69 8.29
N ALA A 10 -9.01 20.13 8.20
CA ALA A 10 -10.05 19.46 7.41
C ALA A 10 -9.70 19.46 5.93
N ALA A 11 -9.17 20.56 5.39
CA ALA A 11 -8.72 20.64 4.01
C ALA A 11 -7.55 19.70 3.72
N ILE A 12 -6.60 19.57 4.65
CA ILE A 12 -5.49 18.62 4.55
C ILE A 12 -6.03 17.18 4.58
N ARG A 13 -6.98 16.89 5.45
CA ARG A 13 -7.60 15.56 5.56
C ARG A 13 -8.49 15.21 4.37
N THR A 14 -9.20 16.18 3.80
CA THR A 14 -10.02 15.97 2.60
C THR A 14 -9.21 15.94 1.32
N HIS A 15 -7.93 16.37 1.37
CA HIS A 15 -7.01 16.35 0.25
C HIS A 15 -6.36 14.99 0.03
N ILE A 16 -7.08 13.92 0.32
CA ILE A 16 -6.69 12.60 -0.13
C ILE A 16 -6.99 12.56 -1.62
N SER A 17 -5.94 12.68 -2.42
CA SER A 17 -6.03 12.75 -3.87
C SER A 17 -5.94 11.39 -4.54
N ALA A 18 -6.01 10.32 -3.77
CA ALA A 18 -5.88 8.94 -4.25
C ALA A 18 -6.62 7.97 -3.35
N ILE A 19 -6.83 6.76 -3.85
CA ILE A 19 -7.24 5.64 -3.03
C ILE A 19 -5.96 4.92 -2.62
N PHE A 20 -5.71 4.86 -1.31
CA PHE A 20 -4.53 4.20 -0.76
C PHE A 20 -4.88 2.80 -0.28
N GLY A 21 -4.02 1.84 -0.58
CA GLY A 21 -4.21 0.46 -0.17
C GLY A 21 -2.92 -0.19 0.29
N SER A 22 -3.00 -0.98 1.36
CA SER A 22 -1.91 -1.85 1.75
C SER A 22 -2.26 -3.30 1.43
N LEU A 23 -1.24 -4.08 1.10
CA LEU A 23 -1.40 -5.47 0.72
C LEU A 23 -0.59 -6.34 1.70
N GLU A 24 -1.30 -7.15 2.48
CA GLU A 24 -0.71 -8.20 3.30
C GLU A 24 -0.82 -9.50 2.51
N LEU A 25 0.30 -9.97 1.99
CA LEU A 25 0.35 -11.13 1.11
C LEU A 25 0.63 -12.39 1.90
N SER A 26 -0.26 -13.36 1.81
CA SER A 26 -0.06 -14.70 2.38
C SER A 26 -0.38 -15.74 1.32
N ARG A 27 -0.14 -17.01 1.64
CA ARG A 27 -0.36 -18.10 0.69
C ARG A 27 -1.83 -18.34 0.39
N SER A 28 -2.71 -18.04 1.33
CA SER A 28 -4.15 -18.33 1.21
C SER A 28 -4.96 -17.12 0.82
N ALA A 29 -4.58 -15.96 1.32
CA ALA A 29 -5.36 -14.74 1.10
C ALA A 29 -4.47 -13.51 1.04
N TRP A 30 -4.92 -12.53 0.29
CA TRP A 30 -4.36 -11.18 0.29
C TRP A 30 -5.32 -10.28 1.04
N LEU A 31 -4.84 -9.68 2.12
CA LEU A 31 -5.65 -8.74 2.90
C LEU A 31 -5.34 -7.32 2.43
N VAL A 32 -6.38 -6.60 2.07
CA VAL A 32 -6.27 -5.23 1.58
C VAL A 32 -6.88 -4.30 2.61
N THR A 33 -6.07 -3.38 3.13
CA THR A 33 -6.55 -2.28 3.97
C THR A 33 -6.54 -1.03 3.12
N SER A 34 -7.65 -0.33 3.04
CA SER A 34 -7.78 0.82 2.13
C SER A 34 -8.29 2.07 2.83
N LEU A 35 -7.88 3.20 2.28
CA LEU A 35 -8.38 4.52 2.65
C LEU A 35 -8.81 5.23 1.38
N SER A 36 -10.08 5.60 1.31
CA SER A 36 -10.69 6.20 0.12
C SER A 36 -11.15 7.62 0.39
N PRO A 37 -11.07 8.52 -0.62
CA PRO A 37 -11.62 9.87 -0.49
C PRO A 37 -13.13 9.86 -0.21
N GLY A 38 -13.56 10.83 0.59
CA GLY A 38 -14.98 10.99 0.90
C GLY A 38 -15.48 10.16 2.09
N LYS A 39 -14.59 9.42 2.77
CA LYS A 39 -14.94 8.61 3.95
C LYS A 39 -14.25 9.09 5.24
N GLY A 40 -13.61 10.23 5.21
CA GLY A 40 -12.78 10.67 6.32
C GLY A 40 -11.54 9.79 6.47
N GLU A 41 -11.15 9.50 7.69
CA GLU A 41 -9.97 8.69 7.99
C GLU A 41 -10.28 7.22 8.26
N LYS A 42 -11.48 6.78 7.95
CA LYS A 42 -11.90 5.40 8.21
C LYS A 42 -11.29 4.43 7.20
N MET A 43 -10.49 3.51 7.69
CA MET A 43 -9.91 2.44 6.90
C MET A 43 -10.91 1.30 6.73
N SER A 44 -10.91 0.68 5.56
CA SER A 44 -11.72 -0.49 5.24
C SER A 44 -10.81 -1.68 5.00
N ARG A 45 -11.29 -2.88 5.34
CA ARG A 45 -10.53 -4.12 5.15
C ARG A 45 -11.27 -5.05 4.22
N HIS A 46 -10.53 -5.70 3.34
CA HIS A 46 -11.06 -6.64 2.36
C HIS A 46 -10.12 -7.83 2.24
N SER A 47 -10.68 -8.96 1.83
CA SER A 47 -9.89 -10.16 1.58
C SER A 47 -10.08 -10.59 0.13
N VAL A 48 -8.98 -10.95 -0.51
CA VAL A 48 -8.95 -11.49 -1.88
C VAL A 48 -8.21 -12.81 -1.82
N THR A 49 -8.67 -13.82 -2.56
CA THR A 49 -7.95 -15.09 -2.65
C THR A 49 -6.55 -14.87 -3.21
N ALA A 50 -5.54 -15.47 -2.57
CA ALA A 50 -4.16 -15.33 -3.03
C ALA A 50 -4.03 -15.78 -4.48
N GLY A 51 -3.35 -14.96 -5.28
CA GLY A 51 -3.17 -15.22 -6.72
C GLY A 51 -4.30 -14.70 -7.61
N ASP A 52 -5.41 -14.28 -7.04
CA ASP A 52 -6.55 -13.77 -7.80
C ASP A 52 -6.37 -12.29 -8.14
N VAL A 53 -5.55 -12.01 -9.14
CA VAL A 53 -5.29 -10.65 -9.60
C VAL A 53 -6.57 -9.99 -10.13
N ALA A 54 -7.39 -10.74 -10.86
CA ALA A 54 -8.66 -10.21 -11.36
C ALA A 54 -9.58 -9.75 -10.23
N GLY A 55 -9.65 -10.54 -9.15
CA GLY A 55 -10.41 -10.18 -7.96
C GLY A 55 -9.86 -8.94 -7.26
N LEU A 56 -8.55 -8.81 -7.19
CA LEU A 56 -7.90 -7.62 -6.63
C LEU A 56 -8.21 -6.38 -7.48
N MET A 57 -8.12 -6.47 -8.79
CA MET A 57 -8.41 -5.35 -9.69
C MET A 57 -9.89 -4.97 -9.63
N LYS A 58 -10.77 -5.95 -9.49
CA LYS A 58 -12.20 -5.69 -9.28
C LYS A 58 -12.44 -4.93 -7.97
N LEU A 59 -11.76 -5.30 -6.91
CA LEU A 59 -11.85 -4.59 -5.64
C LEU A 59 -11.43 -3.12 -5.81
N PHE A 60 -10.31 -2.87 -6.47
CA PHE A 60 -9.85 -1.51 -6.73
C PHE A 60 -10.86 -0.72 -7.59
N ALA A 61 -11.44 -1.34 -8.60
CA ALA A 61 -12.47 -0.71 -9.43
C ALA A 61 -13.72 -0.36 -8.59
N ASP A 62 -14.12 -1.25 -7.70
CA ASP A 62 -15.25 -1.01 -6.79
C ASP A 62 -14.97 0.15 -5.84
N LEU A 63 -13.77 0.21 -5.27
CA LEU A 63 -13.36 1.33 -4.41
C LEU A 63 -13.37 2.65 -5.18
N GLY A 64 -12.88 2.64 -6.42
CA GLY A 64 -12.89 3.81 -7.30
C GLY A 64 -14.29 4.28 -7.62
N ARG A 65 -15.19 3.35 -7.94
CA ARG A 65 -16.59 3.65 -8.25
C ARG A 65 -17.32 4.27 -7.04
N LYS A 66 -17.10 3.71 -5.86
CA LYS A 66 -17.69 4.23 -4.62
C LYS A 66 -17.15 5.63 -4.29
N ALA A 67 -15.85 5.85 -4.45
CA ALA A 67 -15.26 7.16 -4.22
C ALA A 67 -15.82 8.20 -5.20
N LYS A 68 -15.96 7.83 -6.48
CA LYS A 68 -16.55 8.70 -7.49
C LYS A 68 -18.00 9.03 -7.17
N ALA A 69 -18.78 8.06 -6.68
CA ALA A 69 -20.17 8.29 -6.27
C ALA A 69 -20.27 9.30 -5.12
N ARG A 70 -19.30 9.29 -4.19
CA ARG A 70 -19.29 10.21 -3.05
C ARG A 70 -18.77 11.60 -3.39
N THR A 71 -17.76 11.69 -4.25
CA THR A 71 -17.02 12.95 -4.48
C THR A 71 -17.22 13.53 -5.87
N GLY A 72 -17.69 12.75 -6.83
CA GLY A 72 -17.81 13.16 -8.23
C GLY A 72 -16.52 13.05 -9.03
N GLU A 73 -15.41 12.64 -8.42
CA GLU A 73 -14.09 12.58 -9.04
C GLU A 73 -13.54 11.17 -9.11
N SER A 74 -12.69 10.92 -10.11
CA SER A 74 -11.94 9.67 -10.25
C SER A 74 -10.56 9.82 -9.60
N TYR A 75 -10.07 8.74 -8.97
CA TYR A 75 -8.83 8.77 -8.21
C TYR A 75 -7.88 7.66 -8.66
N PRO A 76 -6.57 7.92 -8.66
CA PRO A 76 -5.59 6.85 -8.87
C PRO A 76 -5.54 5.93 -7.65
N ILE A 77 -5.04 4.73 -7.88
CA ILE A 77 -4.79 3.74 -6.82
C ILE A 77 -3.30 3.75 -6.50
N ILE A 78 -2.98 3.88 -5.22
CA ILE A 78 -1.60 3.84 -4.72
C ILE A 78 -1.52 2.75 -3.67
N THR A 79 -0.58 1.82 -3.82
CA THR A 79 -0.47 0.66 -2.93
C THR A 79 0.92 0.53 -2.31
N ILE A 80 0.96 -0.20 -1.20
CA ILE A 80 2.18 -0.58 -0.51
C ILE A 80 2.12 -2.06 -0.13
N GLN A 81 3.23 -2.76 -0.28
CA GLN A 81 3.42 -4.14 0.17
C GLN A 81 4.82 -4.30 0.74
N GLU A 82 5.00 -5.28 1.62
CA GLU A 82 6.33 -5.61 2.12
C GLU A 82 7.17 -6.30 1.05
N ALA A 83 8.46 -6.02 1.01
CA ALA A 83 9.42 -6.82 0.30
C ALA A 83 9.44 -8.22 0.93
N GLY A 84 9.24 -9.26 0.14
CA GLY A 84 9.09 -10.61 0.63
C GLY A 84 9.62 -11.67 -0.32
N LEU A 85 9.45 -12.93 0.12
CA LEU A 85 9.97 -14.11 -0.57
C LEU A 85 9.31 -14.35 -1.94
N ASP A 86 8.11 -13.83 -2.15
CA ASP A 86 7.37 -14.02 -3.40
C ASP A 86 7.88 -13.13 -4.53
N GLY A 87 8.94 -12.35 -4.28
CA GLY A 87 9.53 -11.47 -5.28
C GLY A 87 8.68 -10.25 -5.56
N PHE A 88 8.76 -9.76 -6.78
CA PHE A 88 8.13 -8.50 -7.17
C PHE A 88 7.07 -8.67 -8.25
N TRP A 89 6.61 -9.88 -8.50
CA TRP A 89 5.71 -10.11 -9.63
C TRP A 89 4.38 -9.35 -9.49
N LEU A 90 3.78 -9.34 -8.29
CA LEU A 90 2.53 -8.61 -8.07
C LEU A 90 2.74 -7.10 -8.23
N HIS A 91 3.85 -6.57 -7.71
CA HIS A 91 4.22 -5.17 -7.89
C HIS A 91 4.28 -4.80 -9.38
N ARG A 92 4.92 -5.65 -10.20
CA ARG A 92 5.01 -5.43 -11.65
C ARG A 92 3.65 -5.49 -12.32
N VAL A 93 2.81 -6.44 -11.94
CA VAL A 93 1.46 -6.57 -12.47
C VAL A 93 0.63 -5.32 -12.13
N LEU A 94 0.70 -4.86 -10.90
CA LEU A 94 -0.02 -3.65 -10.48
C LEU A 94 0.44 -2.42 -11.26
N GLN A 95 1.74 -2.28 -11.49
CA GLN A 95 2.27 -1.19 -12.33
C GLN A 95 1.75 -1.27 -13.76
N GLN A 96 1.69 -2.46 -14.34
CA GLN A 96 1.13 -2.67 -15.69
C GLN A 96 -0.34 -2.28 -15.76
N GLU A 97 -1.08 -2.47 -14.67
CA GLU A 97 -2.49 -2.11 -14.57
C GLU A 97 -2.72 -0.63 -14.22
N GLY A 98 -1.66 0.16 -14.15
CA GLY A 98 -1.77 1.58 -13.87
C GLY A 98 -1.81 1.95 -12.39
N VAL A 99 -1.54 1.01 -11.50
CA VAL A 99 -1.47 1.27 -10.06
C VAL A 99 -0.08 1.78 -9.71
N GLU A 100 -0.02 2.84 -8.89
CA GLU A 100 1.25 3.28 -8.31
C GLU A 100 1.59 2.35 -7.15
N SER A 101 2.43 1.35 -7.39
CA SER A 101 2.77 0.32 -6.41
C SER A 101 4.13 0.60 -5.77
N HIS A 102 4.17 0.52 -4.45
CA HIS A 102 5.39 0.66 -3.66
C HIS A 102 5.68 -0.62 -2.90
N VAL A 103 6.94 -0.97 -2.83
CA VAL A 103 7.44 -2.09 -2.02
C VAL A 103 8.32 -1.52 -0.93
N VAL A 104 8.03 -1.83 0.31
CA VAL A 104 8.75 -1.28 1.46
C VAL A 104 9.62 -2.32 2.11
N ASP A 105 10.80 -1.90 2.59
CA ASP A 105 11.61 -2.70 3.49
C ASP A 105 10.95 -2.67 4.87
N PRO A 106 10.43 -3.81 5.37
CA PRO A 106 9.72 -3.82 6.64
C PRO A 106 10.61 -3.42 7.83
N ALA A 107 11.90 -3.67 7.75
CA ALA A 107 12.84 -3.29 8.81
C ALA A 107 13.01 -1.77 8.92
N SER A 108 12.69 -1.02 7.86
CA SER A 108 12.82 0.43 7.83
C SER A 108 11.68 1.16 8.52
N ILE A 109 10.56 0.49 8.78
CA ILE A 109 9.40 1.11 9.42
C ILE A 109 9.63 1.19 10.92
N ALA A 110 9.62 2.42 11.46
CA ALA A 110 9.75 2.64 12.89
C ALA A 110 8.51 2.12 13.62
N MET A 111 8.74 1.28 14.62
CA MET A 111 7.69 0.77 15.48
C MET A 111 8.00 1.07 16.94
N PRO A 112 6.96 1.37 17.75
CA PRO A 112 7.16 1.51 19.20
C PRO A 112 7.76 0.22 19.78
N ARG A 113 8.66 0.34 20.75
CA ARG A 113 9.31 -0.83 21.39
C ARG A 113 8.31 -1.85 21.90
N ARG A 114 7.16 -1.40 22.40
CA ARG A 114 6.09 -2.27 22.91
C ARG A 114 5.42 -3.11 21.83
N SER A 115 5.53 -2.67 20.58
CA SER A 115 4.93 -3.35 19.43
C SER A 115 5.96 -4.09 18.59
N ARG A 116 7.21 -4.21 19.11
CA ARG A 116 8.22 -4.98 18.39
C ARG A 116 7.79 -6.42 18.26
N ARG A 117 7.58 -6.79 17.05
CA ARG A 117 7.29 -8.18 16.69
C ARG A 117 8.58 -8.96 16.54
N ALA A 118 8.48 -10.29 16.64
CA ALA A 118 9.55 -11.16 16.22
C ALA A 118 9.92 -10.84 14.76
N LYS A 119 11.19 -11.09 14.38
CA LYS A 119 11.68 -10.81 13.02
C LYS A 119 10.87 -11.49 11.92
N THR A 120 10.11 -12.51 12.25
CA THR A 120 9.29 -13.30 11.34
C THR A 120 7.86 -12.76 11.20
N ASP A 121 7.45 -11.83 12.07
CA ASP A 121 6.11 -11.29 12.03
C ASP A 121 6.00 -10.21 10.94
N ARG A 122 4.97 -10.36 10.14
CA ARG A 122 4.66 -9.38 9.10
C ARG A 122 4.01 -8.14 9.73
N LEU A 123 4.21 -7.00 9.09
CA LEU A 123 3.50 -5.77 9.44
C LEU A 123 2.03 -5.91 9.05
N ASP A 124 1.13 -5.40 9.90
CA ASP A 124 -0.28 -5.40 9.55
C ASP A 124 -0.60 -4.31 8.50
N GLY A 125 -1.76 -4.46 7.88
CA GLY A 125 -2.17 -3.57 6.80
C GLY A 125 -2.32 -2.13 7.23
N GLU A 126 -2.76 -1.89 8.45
CA GLU A 126 -2.90 -0.54 8.99
C GLU A 126 -1.54 0.13 9.16
N THR A 127 -0.56 -0.58 9.69
CA THR A 127 0.80 -0.06 9.85
C THR A 127 1.43 0.25 8.50
N LEU A 128 1.27 -0.64 7.53
CA LEU A 128 1.74 -0.41 6.15
C LEU A 128 1.07 0.81 5.53
N LEU A 129 -0.24 0.93 5.69
CA LEU A 129 -1.00 2.02 5.10
C LEU A 129 -0.60 3.36 5.71
N ARG A 130 -0.40 3.43 7.02
CA ARG A 130 0.09 4.64 7.69
C ARG A 130 1.47 5.05 7.21
N ALA A 131 2.36 4.08 6.99
CA ALA A 131 3.68 4.35 6.42
C ALA A 131 3.58 4.93 5.01
N LEU A 132 2.69 4.37 4.18
CA LEU A 132 2.47 4.88 2.82
C LEU A 132 1.94 6.32 2.84
N LEU A 133 0.97 6.60 3.68
CA LEU A 133 0.40 7.95 3.81
C LEU A 133 1.47 8.96 4.23
N ALA A 134 2.26 8.63 5.24
CA ALA A 134 3.34 9.48 5.71
C ALA A 134 4.42 9.70 4.63
N TYR A 135 4.78 8.64 3.92
CA TYR A 135 5.71 8.71 2.81
C TYR A 135 5.21 9.66 1.70
N LYS A 136 3.94 9.54 1.33
CA LYS A 136 3.35 10.38 0.28
C LYS A 136 3.19 11.84 0.71
N ARG A 137 3.10 12.12 2.01
CA ARG A 137 3.13 13.48 2.54
C ARG A 137 4.54 14.07 2.57
N GLY A 138 5.57 13.29 2.24
CA GLY A 138 6.95 13.75 2.23
C GLY A 138 7.61 13.77 3.61
N GLU A 139 7.06 13.08 4.58
CA GLU A 139 7.68 12.97 5.90
C GLU A 139 9.01 12.24 5.79
N PRO A 140 10.10 12.79 6.34
CA PRO A 140 11.40 12.14 6.24
C PRO A 140 11.51 10.93 7.18
N ARG A 141 12.31 9.95 6.79
CA ARG A 141 12.68 8.79 7.61
C ARG A 141 11.52 7.93 8.09
N VAL A 142 10.42 7.93 7.36
CA VAL A 142 9.25 7.10 7.69
C VAL A 142 9.50 5.64 7.34
N CYS A 143 10.04 5.41 6.17
CA CYS A 143 10.33 4.07 5.65
C CYS A 143 11.27 4.18 4.45
N ALA A 144 11.86 3.05 4.08
CA ALA A 144 12.66 2.94 2.86
C ALA A 144 11.91 2.11 1.84
N MET A 145 11.59 2.71 0.70
CA MET A 145 11.01 1.98 -0.42
C MET A 145 12.10 1.24 -1.17
N VAL A 146 11.80 0.01 -1.55
CA VAL A 146 12.72 -0.86 -2.29
C VAL A 146 12.56 -0.57 -3.77
N VAL A 147 13.68 -0.41 -4.45
CA VAL A 147 13.67 -0.36 -5.93
C VAL A 147 13.61 -1.80 -6.43
N ALA A 148 12.50 -2.14 -7.11
CA ALA A 148 12.32 -3.47 -7.62
C ALA A 148 13.36 -3.79 -8.70
N PRO A 149 14.06 -4.94 -8.62
CA PRO A 149 14.96 -5.35 -9.67
C PRO A 149 14.20 -5.68 -10.95
N SER A 150 14.89 -5.64 -12.09
CA SER A 150 14.32 -6.15 -13.33
C SER A 150 14.11 -7.67 -13.21
N PRO A 151 13.21 -8.27 -14.04
CA PRO A 151 13.04 -9.72 -14.03
C PRO A 151 14.37 -10.48 -14.23
N GLU A 152 15.25 -9.98 -15.09
CA GLU A 152 16.57 -10.58 -15.34
C GLU A 152 17.47 -10.49 -14.11
N GLU A 153 17.48 -9.36 -13.41
CA GLU A 153 18.25 -9.19 -12.18
C GLU A 153 17.74 -10.09 -11.07
N GLU A 154 16.44 -10.25 -10.97
CA GLU A 154 15.81 -11.12 -9.99
C GLU A 154 16.17 -12.58 -10.26
N ASP A 155 16.14 -13.01 -11.51
CA ASP A 155 16.54 -14.35 -11.91
C ASP A 155 18.02 -14.61 -11.60
N ARG A 156 18.89 -13.65 -11.87
CA ARG A 156 20.31 -13.76 -11.50
C ARG A 156 20.51 -13.92 -10.00
N ARG A 157 19.81 -13.16 -9.20
CA ARG A 157 19.86 -13.26 -7.73
C ARG A 157 19.37 -14.62 -7.24
N ARG A 158 18.34 -15.17 -7.86
CA ARG A 158 17.83 -16.49 -7.54
C ARG A 158 18.87 -17.58 -7.85
N ILE A 159 19.47 -17.54 -9.01
CA ILE A 159 20.51 -18.48 -9.43
C ILE A 159 21.70 -18.42 -8.46
N CYS A 160 22.14 -17.24 -8.08
CA CYS A 160 23.23 -17.08 -7.11
C CYS A 160 22.89 -17.67 -5.74
N ARG A 161 21.63 -17.57 -5.30
CA ARG A 161 21.20 -18.18 -4.03
C ARG A 161 21.14 -19.70 -4.09
N GLU A 162 20.77 -20.26 -5.23
CA GLU A 162 20.72 -21.72 -5.43
C GLU A 162 22.10 -22.34 -5.51
N ARG A 163 23.12 -21.58 -5.90
CA ARG A 163 24.53 -22.05 -5.99
C ARG A 163 25.31 -21.89 -4.68
N GLY A 164 24.79 -21.12 -3.74
CA GLY A 164 25.45 -20.84 -2.46
C GLY A 164 25.28 -21.94 -1.38
#